data_c79c0a4df0eb6f05bd8155f612e4dbf0
#
_entry.id   c79c0a4df0eb6f05bd8155f612e4dbf0
#
_cell.length_a   1.000
_cell.length_b   1.000
_cell.length_c   1.000
_cell.angle_alpha   90.00
_cell.angle_beta   90.00
_cell.angle_gamma   90.00
#
_symmetry.space_group_name_H-M   'P 1'
#
loop_
_entity.id
_entity.type
_entity.pdbx_description
1 polymer ?
#
loop_
_entity_poly.entity_id
_entity_poly.type
_entity_poly.pdbx_seq_one_letter_code
_entity_poly.pdbx_strand_id
1 'polypeptide(L)'
;MINMKWMIASDIHGSAYYCRQLLNAYNREQADRLLLLGDLLYHGPRNDLPEEYDPKQVIELLNAKKQHILCVRGNCDAEVDQMVLQFPIMADYCAIADGDTLIYATHGHTYNEQNLPPLHRGDILLHGQTRLGHAWHTRQ
;
A
#
# COMPACT_ATOMS: atom_id res chain seq x y z
N MET A 1 6.74 19.51 16.39
CA MET A 1 6.05 18.35 15.77
C MET A 1 7.07 17.47 15.09
N ILE A 2 6.99 16.18 15.32
CA ILE A 2 7.81 15.21 14.62
C ILE A 2 7.18 14.98 13.25
N ASN A 3 7.90 15.32 12.19
CA ASN A 3 7.46 15.02 10.84
C ASN A 3 7.72 13.55 10.54
N MET A 4 6.66 12.83 10.23
CA MET A 4 6.73 11.42 9.88
C MET A 4 6.89 11.25 8.38
N LYS A 5 7.88 10.45 7.97
CA LYS A 5 8.12 10.13 6.56
C LYS A 5 7.46 8.82 6.21
N TRP A 6 6.54 8.86 5.26
CA TRP A 6 5.81 7.70 4.77
C TRP A 6 6.37 7.23 3.43
N MET A 7 6.60 5.93 3.32
CA MET A 7 6.78 5.25 2.04
C MET A 7 5.43 4.67 1.64
N ILE A 8 5.02 4.89 0.39
CA ILE A 8 3.71 4.46 -0.10
C ILE A 8 3.92 3.53 -1.29
N ALA A 9 3.27 2.38 -1.28
CA ALA A 9 3.34 1.41 -2.37
C ALA A 9 2.00 0.70 -2.54
N SER A 10 1.80 0.10 -3.71
CA SER A 10 0.59 -0.64 -4.04
C SER A 10 0.90 -1.73 -5.04
N ASP A 11 0.04 -2.77 -5.05
CA ASP A 11 0.04 -3.74 -6.14
C ASP A 11 1.35 -4.55 -6.23
N ILE A 12 1.82 -5.09 -5.10
CA ILE A 12 2.99 -5.98 -5.04
C ILE A 12 2.71 -7.29 -5.77
N HIS A 13 1.47 -7.80 -5.67
CA HIS A 13 0.99 -9.00 -6.37
C HIS A 13 1.89 -10.23 -6.20
N GLY A 14 2.48 -10.40 -5.02
CA GLY A 14 3.30 -11.56 -4.69
C GLY A 14 4.71 -11.55 -5.28
N SER A 15 5.16 -10.43 -5.86
CA SER A 15 6.50 -10.30 -6.39
C SER A 15 7.52 -10.10 -5.27
N ALA A 16 8.35 -11.10 -5.01
CA ALA A 16 9.44 -10.98 -4.05
C ALA A 16 10.49 -9.98 -4.52
N TYR A 17 10.72 -9.91 -5.83
CA TYR A 17 11.65 -8.93 -6.41
C TYR A 17 11.23 -7.50 -6.07
N TYR A 18 10.00 -7.12 -6.41
CA TYR A 18 9.53 -5.76 -6.15
C TYR A 18 9.34 -5.48 -4.66
N CYS A 19 8.99 -6.50 -3.87
CA CYS A 19 8.91 -6.35 -2.43
C CYS A 19 10.28 -6.02 -1.81
N ARG A 20 11.34 -6.72 -2.24
CA ARG A 20 12.71 -6.40 -1.81
C ARG A 20 13.12 -5.00 -2.24
N GLN A 21 12.81 -4.61 -3.48
CA GLN A 21 13.11 -3.25 -3.96
C GLN A 21 12.42 -2.19 -3.11
N LEU A 22 11.16 -2.43 -2.76
CA LEU A 22 10.40 -1.54 -1.88
C LEU A 22 11.06 -1.40 -0.51
N LEU A 23 11.45 -2.52 0.12
CA LEU A 23 12.07 -2.48 1.44
C LEU A 23 13.48 -1.89 1.41
N ASN A 24 14.22 -2.08 0.32
CA ASN A 24 15.50 -1.41 0.12
C ASN A 24 15.31 0.10 0.01
N ALA A 25 14.31 0.54 -0.73
CA ALA A 25 13.96 1.96 -0.83
C ALA A 25 13.52 2.53 0.53
N TYR A 26 12.72 1.77 1.27
CA TYR A 26 12.29 2.14 2.62
C TYR A 26 13.49 2.43 3.53
N ASN A 27 14.47 1.54 3.51
CA ASN A 27 15.68 1.69 4.33
C ASN A 27 16.57 2.85 3.83
N ARG A 28 16.76 2.94 2.51
CA ARG A 28 17.58 4.01 1.90
C ARG A 28 17.03 5.40 2.19
N GLU A 29 15.71 5.54 2.10
CA GLU A 29 15.02 6.81 2.34
C GLU A 29 14.78 7.07 3.83
N GLN A 30 15.12 6.14 4.71
CA GLN A 30 14.88 6.24 6.16
C GLN A 30 13.42 6.59 6.48
N ALA A 31 12.49 5.91 5.81
CA ALA A 31 11.08 6.10 6.06
C ALA A 31 10.69 5.59 7.46
N ASP A 32 9.72 6.25 8.08
CA ASP A 32 9.23 5.89 9.41
C ASP A 32 8.13 4.86 9.37
N ARG A 33 7.28 4.93 8.33
CA ARG A 33 6.12 4.07 8.13
C ARG A 33 5.98 3.70 6.67
N LEU A 34 5.39 2.53 6.44
CA LEU A 34 5.05 2.01 5.13
C LEU A 34 3.53 1.93 5.00
N LEU A 35 2.97 2.65 4.03
CA LEU A 35 1.56 2.59 3.70
C LEU A 35 1.39 1.73 2.45
N LEU A 36 0.71 0.59 2.58
CA LEU A 36 0.41 -0.31 1.48
C LEU A 36 -1.04 -0.14 1.05
N LEU A 37 -1.26 0.07 -0.22
CA LEU A 37 -2.59 0.32 -0.78
C LEU A 37 -3.27 -0.94 -1.32
N GLY A 38 -2.79 -2.13 -0.93
CA GLY A 38 -3.44 -3.39 -1.23
C GLY A 38 -2.85 -4.18 -2.38
N ASP A 39 -3.46 -5.32 -2.68
CA ASP A 39 -3.03 -6.29 -3.68
C ASP A 39 -1.62 -6.82 -3.40
N LEU A 40 -1.47 -7.47 -2.24
CA LEU A 40 -0.16 -7.82 -1.72
C LEU A 40 0.36 -9.17 -2.22
N LEU A 41 -0.44 -10.22 -2.21
CA LEU A 41 0.03 -11.59 -2.41
C LEU A 41 -0.42 -12.22 -3.72
N TYR A 42 -1.67 -12.05 -4.11
CA TYR A 42 -2.23 -12.70 -5.29
C TYR A 42 -1.97 -11.86 -6.54
N HIS A 43 -1.53 -12.54 -7.62
CA HIS A 43 -1.18 -11.85 -8.86
C HIS A 43 -2.39 -11.34 -9.66
N GLY A 44 -3.59 -11.85 -9.37
CA GLY A 44 -4.81 -11.51 -10.09
C GLY A 44 -5.07 -12.45 -11.26
N PRO A 45 -6.37 -12.76 -11.54
CA PRO A 45 -6.71 -13.81 -12.53
C PRO A 45 -6.43 -13.40 -13.99
N ARG A 46 -6.25 -12.11 -14.25
CA ARG A 46 -6.06 -11.57 -15.60
C ARG A 46 -4.64 -11.07 -15.85
N ASN A 47 -3.77 -11.18 -14.86
CA ASN A 47 -2.41 -10.69 -14.96
C ASN A 47 -1.45 -11.84 -15.17
N ASP A 48 -0.38 -11.60 -15.91
CA ASP A 48 0.77 -12.50 -15.94
C ASP A 48 1.43 -12.53 -14.56
N LEU A 49 2.16 -13.61 -14.29
CA LEU A 49 2.94 -13.69 -13.05
C LEU A 49 4.02 -12.60 -13.04
N PRO A 50 4.11 -11.82 -11.97
CA PRO A 50 5.16 -10.82 -11.86
C PRO A 50 6.53 -11.46 -11.65
N GLU A 51 7.58 -10.64 -11.78
CA GLU A 51 8.95 -11.07 -11.58
C GLU A 51 9.15 -11.63 -10.17
N GLU A 52 9.76 -12.80 -10.09
CA GLU A 52 9.94 -13.55 -8.85
C GLU A 52 8.64 -13.67 -8.03
N TYR A 53 7.61 -14.21 -8.67
CA TYR A 53 6.37 -14.48 -7.95
C TYR A 53 6.61 -15.53 -6.87
N ASP A 54 6.64 -15.07 -5.63
CA ASP A 54 6.89 -15.89 -4.45
C ASP A 54 6.15 -15.30 -3.25
N PRO A 55 4.84 -15.57 -3.13
CA PRO A 55 4.04 -15.01 -2.04
C PRO A 55 4.56 -15.34 -0.65
N LYS A 56 5.15 -16.53 -0.46
CA LYS A 56 5.71 -16.93 0.84
C LYS A 56 6.84 -16.01 1.27
N GLN A 57 7.71 -15.64 0.35
CA GLN A 57 8.79 -14.70 0.63
C GLN A 57 8.25 -13.30 0.91
N VAL A 58 7.23 -12.87 0.18
CA VAL A 58 6.58 -11.57 0.43
C VAL A 58 5.99 -11.53 1.84
N ILE A 59 5.33 -12.61 2.27
CA ILE A 59 4.79 -12.74 3.63
C ILE A 59 5.90 -12.54 4.67
N GLU A 60 7.01 -13.23 4.53
CA GLU A 60 8.14 -13.13 5.46
C GLU A 60 8.72 -11.72 5.50
N LEU A 61 8.92 -11.11 4.33
CA LEU A 61 9.48 -9.77 4.21
C LEU A 61 8.59 -8.72 4.86
N LEU A 62 7.28 -8.76 4.59
CA LEU A 62 6.33 -7.78 5.13
C LEU A 62 6.11 -8.00 6.63
N ASN A 63 5.99 -9.25 7.08
CA ASN A 63 5.79 -9.54 8.50
C ASN A 63 6.98 -9.07 9.36
N ALA A 64 8.19 -9.06 8.81
CA ALA A 64 9.36 -8.51 9.48
C ALA A 64 9.24 -7.00 9.73
N LYS A 65 8.40 -6.30 8.99
CA LYS A 65 8.13 -4.86 9.12
C LYS A 65 6.76 -4.53 9.72
N LYS A 66 6.06 -5.51 10.27
CA LYS A 66 4.66 -5.39 10.70
C LYS A 66 4.35 -4.19 11.59
N GLN A 67 5.29 -3.79 12.44
CA GLN A 67 5.10 -2.67 13.37
C GLN A 67 5.12 -1.30 12.68
N HIS A 68 5.57 -1.25 11.45
CA HIS A 68 5.72 -0.02 10.67
C HIS A 68 4.73 0.07 9.50
N ILE A 69 3.88 -0.94 9.31
CA ILE A 69 2.97 -1.05 8.17
C ILE A 69 1.56 -0.62 8.54
N LEU A 70 0.98 0.24 7.71
CA LEU A 70 -0.45 0.49 7.62
C LEU A 70 -0.91 0.05 6.23
N CYS A 71 -2.02 -0.68 6.15
CA CYS A 71 -2.46 -1.28 4.90
C CYS A 71 -3.97 -1.13 4.70
N VAL A 72 -4.39 -0.91 3.46
CA VAL A 72 -5.80 -0.97 3.06
C VAL A 72 -6.01 -2.13 2.10
N ARG A 73 -7.24 -2.63 2.01
CA ARG A 73 -7.60 -3.78 1.20
C ARG A 73 -7.67 -3.41 -0.28
N GLY A 74 -6.97 -4.20 -1.12
CA GLY A 74 -7.15 -4.18 -2.57
C GLY A 74 -8.22 -5.18 -3.02
N ASN A 75 -8.54 -5.15 -4.30
CA ASN A 75 -9.54 -6.05 -4.87
C ASN A 75 -9.08 -7.52 -4.91
N CYS A 76 -7.78 -7.78 -4.88
CA CYS A 76 -7.23 -9.13 -4.86
C CYS A 76 -6.93 -9.67 -3.46
N ASP A 77 -7.01 -8.84 -2.42
CA ASP A 77 -6.75 -9.28 -1.05
C ASP A 77 -7.92 -10.05 -0.48
N ALA A 78 -7.65 -11.22 0.05
CA ALA A 78 -8.65 -12.13 0.58
C ALA A 78 -8.46 -12.36 2.08
N GLU A 79 -9.50 -12.89 2.71
CA GLU A 79 -9.44 -13.22 4.14
C GLU A 79 -8.32 -14.21 4.46
N VAL A 80 -8.03 -15.14 3.54
CA VAL A 80 -6.94 -16.10 3.70
C VAL A 80 -5.58 -15.39 3.77
N ASP A 81 -5.41 -14.28 3.09
CA ASP A 81 -4.18 -13.51 3.15
C ASP A 81 -4.00 -12.87 4.53
N GLN A 82 -5.11 -12.42 5.13
CA GLN A 82 -5.06 -11.90 6.50
C GLN A 82 -4.61 -12.94 7.51
N MET A 83 -4.87 -14.21 7.26
CA MET A 83 -4.44 -15.29 8.17
C MET A 83 -2.93 -15.44 8.23
N VAL A 84 -2.21 -15.06 7.19
CA VAL A 84 -0.75 -15.21 7.10
C VAL A 84 0.02 -13.91 7.27
N LEU A 85 -0.64 -12.76 7.10
CA LEU A 85 -0.04 -11.45 7.33
C LEU A 85 -0.34 -10.97 8.76
N GLN A 86 0.70 -10.52 9.46
CA GLN A 86 0.65 -10.19 10.89
C GLN A 86 0.34 -8.71 11.16
N PHE A 87 -0.29 -8.05 10.21
CA PHE A 87 -0.79 -6.68 10.32
C PHE A 87 -2.16 -6.59 9.61
N PRO A 88 -3.05 -5.67 9.99
CA PRO A 88 -4.37 -5.58 9.36
C PRO A 88 -4.30 -5.20 7.89
N ILE A 89 -5.02 -5.95 7.04
CA ILE A 89 -5.08 -5.70 5.59
C ILE A 89 -6.50 -5.52 5.05
N MET A 90 -7.52 -5.59 5.89
CA MET A 90 -8.93 -5.69 5.46
C MET A 90 -9.69 -4.38 5.54
N ALA A 91 -9.04 -3.27 5.87
CA ALA A 91 -9.71 -1.96 5.93
C ALA A 91 -9.95 -1.42 4.52
N ASP A 92 -11.17 -0.96 4.25
CA ASP A 92 -11.52 -0.42 2.94
C ASP A 92 -10.82 0.90 2.64
N TYR A 93 -10.48 1.64 3.66
CA TYR A 93 -9.74 2.89 3.56
C TYR A 93 -8.99 3.17 4.86
N CYS A 94 -8.06 4.10 4.80
CA CYS A 94 -7.53 4.72 6.01
C CYS A 94 -7.43 6.23 5.83
N ALA A 95 -7.42 6.93 6.95
CA ALA A 95 -7.30 8.38 6.97
C ALA A 95 -6.15 8.77 7.89
N ILE A 96 -5.25 9.58 7.37
CA ILE A 96 -4.10 10.08 8.11
C ILE A 96 -4.24 11.59 8.24
N ALA A 97 -4.25 12.08 9.47
CA ALA A 97 -4.31 13.51 9.74
C ALA A 97 -2.89 14.09 9.73
N ASP A 98 -2.68 15.14 8.94
CA ASP A 98 -1.44 15.89 8.87
C ASP A 98 -1.77 17.39 8.98
N GLY A 99 -1.67 17.92 10.20
CA GLY A 99 -2.15 19.29 10.48
C GLY A 99 -3.63 19.42 10.17
N ASP A 100 -3.99 20.39 9.33
CA ASP A 100 -5.37 20.61 8.90
C ASP A 100 -5.76 19.78 7.66
N THR A 101 -4.85 18.98 7.15
CA THR A 101 -5.06 18.17 5.94
C THR A 101 -5.38 16.75 6.35
N LEU A 102 -6.44 16.17 5.77
CA LEU A 102 -6.74 14.75 5.86
C LEU A 102 -6.23 14.05 4.61
N ILE A 103 -5.43 13.00 4.79
CA ILE A 103 -4.98 12.13 3.71
C ILE A 103 -5.85 10.89 3.74
N TYR A 104 -6.68 10.73 2.71
CA TYR A 104 -7.56 9.59 2.55
C TYR A 104 -6.91 8.58 1.62
N ALA A 105 -6.62 7.38 2.11
CA ALA A 105 -5.93 6.35 1.35
C ALA A 105 -6.85 5.17 1.06
N THR A 106 -6.86 4.73 -0.19
CA THR A 106 -7.67 3.61 -0.66
C THR A 106 -6.93 2.88 -1.78
N HIS A 107 -7.34 1.67 -2.10
CA HIS A 107 -6.72 0.91 -3.19
C HIS A 107 -6.97 1.56 -4.56
N GLY A 108 -8.16 2.05 -4.81
CA GLY A 108 -8.52 2.71 -6.06
C GLY A 108 -9.56 1.98 -6.91
N HIS A 109 -9.98 0.78 -6.51
CA HIS A 109 -11.01 0.04 -7.26
C HIS A 109 -12.43 0.55 -6.98
N THR A 110 -12.66 1.24 -5.86
CA THR A 110 -13.94 1.85 -5.51
C THR A 110 -13.83 3.37 -5.55
N TYR A 111 -12.96 3.93 -4.72
CA TYR A 111 -12.71 5.38 -4.70
C TYR A 111 -11.43 5.71 -5.43
N ASN A 112 -11.51 6.65 -6.36
CA ASN A 112 -10.42 7.12 -7.20
C ASN A 112 -10.75 8.53 -7.70
N GLU A 113 -9.99 9.05 -8.65
CA GLU A 113 -10.18 10.40 -9.19
C GLU A 113 -11.51 10.59 -9.93
N GLN A 114 -12.15 9.50 -10.36
CA GLN A 114 -13.45 9.52 -11.05
C GLN A 114 -14.62 9.28 -10.11
N ASN A 115 -14.37 8.76 -8.94
CA ASN A 115 -15.36 8.51 -7.90
C ASN A 115 -14.76 8.89 -6.54
N LEU A 116 -14.81 10.19 -6.23
CA LEU A 116 -14.17 10.71 -5.02
C LEU A 116 -14.97 10.34 -3.78
N PRO A 117 -14.29 9.99 -2.66
CA PRO A 117 -14.93 9.98 -1.36
C PRO A 117 -15.31 11.41 -0.96
N PRO A 118 -16.12 11.60 0.11
CA PRO A 118 -16.50 12.94 0.55
C PRO A 118 -15.30 13.68 1.20
N LEU A 119 -14.48 14.29 0.36
CA LEU A 119 -13.31 15.04 0.76
C LEU A 119 -13.65 16.51 1.02
N HIS A 120 -12.99 17.09 2.01
CA HIS A 120 -12.99 18.53 2.25
C HIS A 120 -11.93 19.20 1.37
N ARG A 121 -12.13 20.47 1.05
CA ARG A 121 -11.14 21.23 0.27
C ARG A 121 -9.78 21.22 0.96
N GLY A 122 -8.74 20.84 0.23
CA GLY A 122 -7.37 20.72 0.73
C GLY A 122 -7.01 19.31 1.18
N ASP A 123 -7.99 18.41 1.29
CA ASP A 123 -7.71 17.00 1.58
C ASP A 123 -7.04 16.30 0.39
N ILE A 124 -6.34 15.21 0.68
CA ILE A 124 -5.57 14.46 -0.31
C ILE A 124 -6.15 13.06 -0.44
N LEU A 125 -6.38 12.64 -1.68
CA LEU A 125 -6.70 11.24 -1.99
C LEU A 125 -5.45 10.53 -2.50
N LEU A 126 -5.07 9.45 -1.81
CA LEU A 126 -4.04 8.51 -2.28
C LEU A 126 -4.73 7.25 -2.74
N HIS A 127 -4.42 6.79 -3.95
CA HIS A 127 -4.91 5.51 -4.44
C HIS A 127 -3.89 4.84 -5.35
N GLY A 128 -3.97 3.50 -5.42
CA GLY A 128 -3.22 2.68 -6.36
C GLY A 128 -4.06 2.36 -7.59
N GLN A 129 -3.77 1.21 -8.19
CA GLN A 129 -4.50 0.66 -9.34
C GLN A 129 -4.54 1.61 -10.56
N THR A 130 -3.45 2.33 -10.80
CA THR A 130 -3.26 3.06 -12.05
C THR A 130 -2.59 2.12 -13.06
N ARG A 131 -3.00 2.20 -14.34
CA ARG A 131 -2.43 1.37 -15.43
C ARG A 131 -0.96 1.65 -15.69
N LEU A 132 -0.44 2.72 -15.14
CA LEU A 132 0.96 3.09 -15.20
C LEU A 132 1.48 3.05 -13.77
N GLY A 133 2.36 2.09 -13.50
CA GLY A 133 2.99 1.98 -12.18
C GLY A 133 3.80 3.24 -11.86
N HIS A 134 3.19 4.14 -11.13
CA HIS A 134 3.87 5.33 -10.63
C HIS A 134 4.02 5.24 -9.13
N ALA A 135 5.25 5.35 -8.66
CA ALA A 135 5.52 5.63 -7.27
C ALA A 135 5.25 7.12 -7.04
N TRP A 136 4.30 7.43 -6.18
CA TRP A 136 4.03 8.81 -5.79
C TRP A 136 4.86 9.14 -4.55
N HIS A 137 5.71 10.13 -4.67
CA HIS A 137 6.38 10.70 -3.52
C HIS A 137 5.53 11.87 -3.03
N THR A 138 4.98 11.75 -1.82
CA THR A 138 4.44 12.92 -1.15
C THR A 138 5.61 13.72 -0.61
N ARG A 139 5.88 14.86 -1.21
CA ARG A 139 6.70 15.87 -0.56
C ARG A 139 5.84 16.58 0.47
N GLN A 140 6.37 16.65 1.67
CA GLN A 140 5.87 17.57 2.68
C GLN A 140 6.03 19.01 2.22
#